data_6173cd4d5bd2e736711e3071abc86ee3
#
_entry.id   6173cd4d5bd2e736711e3071abc86ee3
#
_cell.length_a   1.000
_cell.length_b   1.000
_cell.length_c   1.000
_cell.angle_alpha   90.00
_cell.angle_beta   90.00
_cell.angle_gamma   90.00
#
_symmetry.space_group_name_H-M   'P 1'
#
loop_
_entity.id
_entity.type
_entity.pdbx_description
1 polymer ?
#
loop_
_entity_poly.entity_id
_entity_poly.type
_entity_poly.pdbx_seq_one_letter_code
_entity_poly.pdbx_strand_id
1 'polypeptide(L)'
;MTEALVALDTLTFDAALAELERTVAELEAGGLPLEQTIARYERGVALEQRCEQLLADAELRVRRLVEGARGALSVVELRLDGESPETPPGALPGAAE
;
A
#
# COMPACT_ATOMS: atom_id res chain seq x y z
N MET A 1 13.64 -12.81 -19.81
CA MET A 1 13.73 -12.86 -18.33
C MET A 1 14.10 -11.52 -17.75
N THR A 2 15.20 -10.95 -18.23
CA THR A 2 15.62 -9.66 -17.74
C THR A 2 14.56 -8.60 -17.98
N GLU A 3 13.94 -8.65 -19.16
CA GLU A 3 12.91 -7.69 -19.47
C GLU A 3 11.72 -7.81 -18.54
N ALA A 4 11.37 -9.04 -18.18
CA ALA A 4 10.25 -9.26 -17.29
C ALA A 4 10.53 -8.66 -15.91
N LEU A 5 11.76 -8.79 -15.42
CA LEU A 5 12.13 -8.22 -14.14
C LEU A 5 12.09 -6.70 -14.17
N VAL A 6 12.60 -6.12 -15.27
CA VAL A 6 12.56 -4.67 -15.40
C VAL A 6 11.12 -4.19 -15.48
N ALA A 7 10.28 -4.89 -16.23
CA ALA A 7 8.88 -4.52 -16.31
C ALA A 7 8.20 -4.61 -14.96
N LEU A 8 8.58 -5.61 -14.17
CA LEU A 8 8.01 -5.77 -12.83
C LEU A 8 8.32 -4.55 -11.97
N ASP A 9 9.55 -4.09 -12.03
CA ASP A 9 9.96 -2.94 -11.21
C ASP A 9 9.24 -1.66 -11.61
N THR A 10 8.76 -1.59 -12.84
CA THR A 10 8.08 -0.39 -13.31
C THR A 10 6.56 -0.48 -13.20
N LEU A 11 6.03 -1.60 -12.78
CA LEU A 11 4.58 -1.76 -12.65
C LEU A 11 4.03 -0.91 -11.53
N THR A 12 2.89 -0.28 -11.83
CA THR A 12 2.12 0.36 -10.76
C THR A 12 1.44 -0.71 -9.93
N PHE A 13 0.91 -0.29 -8.78
CA PHE A 13 0.20 -1.22 -7.93
C PHE A 13 -0.98 -1.86 -8.67
N ASP A 14 -1.78 -1.04 -9.34
CA ASP A 14 -2.95 -1.58 -10.05
C ASP A 14 -2.54 -2.56 -11.12
N ALA A 15 -1.48 -2.27 -11.87
CA ALA A 15 -1.02 -3.15 -12.91
C ALA A 15 -0.46 -4.45 -12.33
N ALA A 16 0.30 -4.34 -11.24
CA ALA A 16 0.86 -5.52 -10.60
C ALA A 16 -0.24 -6.40 -10.03
N LEU A 17 -1.22 -5.79 -9.39
CA LEU A 17 -2.32 -6.55 -8.83
C LEU A 17 -3.13 -7.25 -9.91
N ALA A 18 -3.40 -6.55 -11.01
CA ALA A 18 -4.15 -7.15 -12.11
C ALA A 18 -3.41 -8.36 -12.69
N GLU A 19 -2.11 -8.22 -12.85
CA GLU A 19 -1.35 -9.35 -13.38
C GLU A 19 -1.29 -10.49 -12.37
N LEU A 20 -1.18 -10.17 -11.09
CA LEU A 20 -1.18 -11.20 -10.05
C LEU A 20 -2.49 -11.97 -10.07
N GLU A 21 -3.61 -11.28 -10.15
CA GLU A 21 -4.91 -11.92 -10.18
C GLU A 21 -5.04 -12.84 -11.39
N ARG A 22 -4.55 -12.39 -12.52
CA ARG A 22 -4.59 -13.20 -13.72
C ARG A 22 -3.71 -14.44 -13.57
N THR A 23 -2.53 -14.29 -13.00
CA THR A 23 -1.61 -15.39 -12.79
C THR A 23 -2.21 -16.44 -11.85
N VAL A 24 -2.84 -15.98 -10.78
CA VAL A 24 -3.49 -16.88 -9.84
C VAL A 24 -4.62 -17.64 -10.54
N ALA A 25 -5.40 -16.94 -11.35
CA ALA A 25 -6.51 -17.59 -12.06
C ALA A 25 -5.98 -18.68 -13.00
N GLU A 26 -4.86 -18.41 -13.67
CA GLU A 26 -4.26 -19.40 -14.54
C GLU A 26 -3.79 -20.62 -13.76
N LEU A 27 -3.22 -20.41 -12.60
CA LEU A 27 -2.77 -21.52 -11.76
C LEU A 27 -3.96 -22.32 -11.23
N GLU A 28 -5.02 -21.64 -10.85
CA GLU A 28 -6.19 -22.30 -10.33
C GLU A 28 -6.90 -23.11 -11.40
N ALA A 29 -6.87 -22.64 -12.63
CA ALA A 29 -7.48 -23.37 -13.74
C ALA A 29 -6.77 -24.69 -14.00
N GLY A 30 -5.48 -24.73 -13.75
CA GLY A 30 -4.71 -25.95 -13.95
C GLY A 30 -4.48 -26.25 -15.41
N GLY A 31 -4.00 -27.47 -15.67
CA GLY A 31 -3.82 -27.91 -17.05
C GLY A 31 -2.57 -27.41 -17.72
N LEU A 32 -1.71 -26.70 -17.00
CA LEU A 32 -0.46 -26.23 -17.57
C LEU A 32 0.62 -27.29 -17.45
N PRO A 33 1.54 -27.37 -18.43
CA PRO A 33 2.73 -28.21 -18.24
C PRO A 33 3.49 -27.77 -16.99
N LEU A 34 4.19 -28.71 -16.39
CA LEU A 34 4.86 -28.47 -15.11
C LEU A 34 5.77 -27.25 -15.14
N GLU A 35 6.57 -27.14 -16.19
CA GLU A 35 7.49 -26.02 -16.27
C GLU A 35 6.79 -24.69 -16.34
N GLN A 36 5.67 -24.65 -17.03
CA GLN A 36 4.90 -23.42 -17.11
C GLN A 36 4.23 -23.11 -15.78
N THR A 37 3.78 -24.12 -15.09
CA THR A 37 3.20 -23.92 -13.77
C THR A 37 4.23 -23.30 -12.82
N ILE A 38 5.45 -23.80 -12.85
CA ILE A 38 6.51 -23.27 -12.01
C ILE A 38 6.82 -21.83 -12.37
N ALA A 39 6.93 -21.55 -13.66
CA ALA A 39 7.22 -20.20 -14.10
C ALA A 39 6.13 -19.21 -13.68
N ARG A 40 4.87 -19.62 -13.78
CA ARG A 40 3.76 -18.77 -13.35
C ARG A 40 3.79 -18.55 -11.85
N TYR A 41 4.12 -19.59 -11.11
CA TYR A 41 4.20 -19.47 -9.66
C TYR A 41 5.30 -18.49 -9.27
N GLU A 42 6.46 -18.61 -9.91
CA GLU A 42 7.56 -17.70 -9.63
C GLU A 42 7.19 -16.26 -9.96
N ARG A 43 6.51 -16.07 -11.09
CA ARG A 43 6.04 -14.75 -11.46
C ARG A 43 5.04 -14.22 -10.44
N GLY A 44 4.16 -15.07 -9.97
CA GLY A 44 3.18 -14.69 -8.96
C GLY A 44 3.82 -14.24 -7.66
N VAL A 45 4.85 -14.97 -7.23
CA VAL A 45 5.56 -14.58 -6.02
C VAL A 45 6.22 -13.21 -6.18
N ALA A 46 6.84 -12.98 -7.34
CA ALA A 46 7.47 -11.69 -7.60
C ALA A 46 6.45 -10.56 -7.65
N LEU A 47 5.30 -10.81 -8.25
CA LEU A 47 4.23 -9.81 -8.31
C LEU A 47 3.69 -9.51 -6.93
N GLU A 48 3.54 -10.52 -6.10
CA GLU A 48 3.05 -10.34 -4.74
C GLU A 48 4.01 -9.47 -3.95
N GLN A 49 5.29 -9.73 -4.09
CA GLN A 49 6.30 -8.92 -3.40
C GLN A 49 6.27 -7.48 -3.89
N ARG A 50 6.09 -7.29 -5.19
CA ARG A 50 5.99 -5.93 -5.73
C ARG A 50 4.79 -5.20 -5.16
N CYS A 51 3.65 -5.89 -5.08
CA CYS A 51 2.45 -5.29 -4.50
C CYS A 51 2.68 -4.91 -3.05
N GLU A 52 3.33 -5.77 -2.28
CA GLU A 52 3.60 -5.47 -0.89
C GLU A 52 4.49 -4.24 -0.74
N GLN A 53 5.51 -4.14 -1.57
CA GLN A 53 6.40 -2.98 -1.52
C GLN A 53 5.64 -1.69 -1.80
N LEU A 54 4.84 -1.72 -2.85
CA LEU A 54 4.08 -0.53 -3.23
C LEU A 54 3.06 -0.16 -2.18
N LEU A 55 2.43 -1.15 -1.59
CA LEU A 55 1.45 -0.90 -0.55
C LEU A 55 2.11 -0.32 0.70
N ALA A 56 3.26 -0.86 1.08
CA ALA A 56 3.98 -0.34 2.24
C ALA A 56 4.39 1.10 2.02
N ASP A 57 4.87 1.41 0.82
CA ASP A 57 5.24 2.79 0.50
C ASP A 57 4.04 3.71 0.57
N ALA A 58 2.91 3.27 0.05
CA ALA A 58 1.69 4.06 0.08
C ALA A 58 1.21 4.29 1.51
N GLU A 59 1.27 3.26 2.33
CA GLU A 59 0.87 3.39 3.71
C GLU A 59 1.74 4.39 4.46
N LEU A 60 3.03 4.37 4.19
CA LEU A 60 3.93 5.32 4.82
C LEU A 60 3.60 6.75 4.41
N ARG A 61 3.31 6.94 3.12
CA ARG A 61 2.96 8.27 2.64
C ARG A 61 1.66 8.76 3.26
N VAL A 62 0.68 7.89 3.37
CA VAL A 62 -0.59 8.26 4.01
C VAL A 62 -0.35 8.64 5.45
N ARG A 63 0.47 7.87 6.15
CA ARG A 63 0.77 8.17 7.54
C ARG A 63 1.41 9.54 7.68
N ARG A 64 2.36 9.86 6.81
CA ARG A 64 3.00 11.16 6.85
C ARG A 64 2.03 12.29 6.56
N LEU A 65 1.13 12.07 5.61
CA LEU A 65 0.13 13.07 5.30
C LEU A 65 -0.81 13.32 6.47
N VAL A 66 -1.23 12.24 7.13
CA VAL A 66 -2.11 12.37 8.28
C VAL A 66 -1.42 13.09 9.42
N GLU A 67 -0.18 12.74 9.69
CA GLU A 67 0.57 13.41 10.75
C GLU A 67 0.79 14.88 10.44
N GLY A 68 1.10 15.17 9.19
CA GLY A 68 1.24 16.57 8.79
C GLY A 68 -0.04 17.34 8.94
N ALA A 69 -1.15 16.74 8.57
CA ALA A 69 -2.44 17.40 8.71
C ALA A 69 -2.79 17.63 10.17
N ARG A 70 -2.50 16.66 11.04
CA ARG A 70 -2.76 16.82 12.45
C ARG A 70 -1.93 17.93 13.03
N GLY A 71 -0.66 18.00 12.65
CA GLY A 71 0.20 19.08 13.11
C GLY A 71 -0.31 20.43 12.69
N ALA A 72 -0.73 20.54 11.45
CA ALA A 72 -1.25 21.80 10.94
C ALA A 72 -2.53 22.20 11.66
N LEU A 73 -3.40 21.26 11.91
CA LEU A 73 -4.65 21.53 12.61
C LEU A 73 -4.37 21.96 14.04
N SER A 74 -3.42 21.34 14.70
CA SER A 74 -3.06 21.72 16.06
C SER A 74 -2.58 23.15 16.13
N VAL A 75 -1.76 23.56 15.19
CA VAL A 75 -1.25 24.93 15.15
C VAL A 75 -2.40 25.90 14.95
N VAL A 76 -3.29 25.58 14.05
CA VAL A 76 -4.45 26.45 13.81
C VAL A 76 -5.30 26.61 15.06
N GLU A 77 -5.53 25.53 15.77
CA GLU A 77 -6.32 25.58 16.98
C GLU A 77 -5.67 26.48 18.04
N LEU A 78 -4.36 26.33 18.18
CA LEU A 78 -3.66 27.17 19.13
C LEU A 78 -3.79 28.64 18.81
N ARG A 79 -3.68 28.98 17.54
CA ARG A 79 -3.76 30.36 17.12
C ARG A 79 -5.17 30.95 17.27
N LEU A 80 -6.15 30.15 16.97
CA LEU A 80 -7.52 30.61 17.02
C LEU A 80 -8.00 30.78 18.46
N ASP A 81 -7.67 29.84 19.30
CA ASP A 81 -8.15 29.85 20.67
C ASP A 81 -7.30 30.67 21.61
N GLY A 82 -6.03 30.84 21.26
CA GLY A 82 -5.12 31.52 22.18
C GLY A 82 -4.80 30.71 23.39
N GLU A 83 -5.19 29.46 23.41
CA GLU A 83 -4.93 28.54 24.50
C GLU A 83 -4.52 27.21 23.96
N SER A 84 -3.88 26.44 24.81
CA SER A 84 -3.55 25.09 24.44
C SER A 84 -4.80 24.28 24.29
N PRO A 85 -4.89 23.48 23.24
CA PRO A 85 -6.01 22.56 23.13
C PRO A 85 -5.95 21.54 24.23
N GLU A 86 -7.06 21.31 24.83
CA GLU A 86 -7.10 20.35 25.92
C GLU A 86 -7.09 18.95 25.40
N THR A 87 -7.64 18.78 24.23
CA THR A 87 -7.74 17.45 23.66
C THR A 87 -6.85 17.38 22.44
N PRO A 88 -5.89 16.46 22.39
CA PRO A 88 -5.06 16.30 21.21
C PRO A 88 -5.91 15.93 20.01
N PRO A 89 -5.46 16.29 18.80
CA PRO A 89 -6.26 16.01 17.62
C PRO A 89 -6.61 14.53 17.45
N GLY A 90 -5.77 13.65 17.94
CA GLY A 90 -6.04 12.24 17.84
C GLY A 90 -6.97 11.69 18.89
N ALA A 91 -7.30 12.48 19.88
CA ALA A 91 -8.15 12.01 20.96
C ALA A 91 -9.57 12.51 20.74
N LEU A 92 -10.49 11.63 20.77
CA LEU A 92 -11.88 12.00 20.60
C LEU A 92 -12.44 12.47 21.92
N PRO A 93 -13.27 13.51 21.92
CA PRO A 93 -13.85 13.99 23.17
C PRO A 93 -14.59 12.91 23.91
N GLY A 94 -15.32 12.09 23.20
CA GLY A 94 -16.03 11.02 23.87
C GLY A 94 -15.11 10.03 24.53
N ALA A 95 -13.98 9.76 23.91
CA ALA A 95 -13.02 8.84 24.50
C ALA A 95 -12.37 9.44 25.74
N ALA A 96 -12.29 10.74 25.79
CA ALA A 96 -11.66 11.40 26.92
C ALA A 96 -12.50 11.34 28.17
N GLU A 97 -13.73 11.00 28.04
CA GLU A 97 -14.58 10.92 29.21
C GLU A 97 -14.62 9.57 29.84
#